data_57faf7ee34fb8da336e09cf3a114371a
#
_entry.id   57faf7ee34fb8da336e09cf3a114371a
#
_cell.length_a   1.000
_cell.length_b   1.000
_cell.length_c   1.000
_cell.angle_alpha   90.00
_cell.angle_beta   90.00
_cell.angle_gamma   90.00
#
_symmetry.space_group_name_H-M   'P 1'
#
loop_
_entity.id
_entity.type
_entity.pdbx_description
1 polymer ?
#
loop_
_entity_poly.entity_id
_entity_poly.type
_entity_poly.pdbx_seq_one_letter_code
_entity_poly.pdbx_strand_id
1 'polypeptide(L)'
;SSIGNFDEVLGARHGIKGMLSGDYVDLNSLTDSEIHGISKTPAAALGSIRKKPSDEEVEQLLDIFKKEDIRNFFYIGGNDSAETAHLIFEGAKSLGFEMKVFHIPKTIDNDLLETDHSPGYGSAARFVAHAFQGDDADNRSLMGVKINILMGRHAGWLTAASVLGKSNKEDGPHLIYLPEKIFNVETFLDSVEEVYQKMGRCLVSVSEGIHNESGEYFLQTYAKNMSSELAGKVDSHGNVQLSGSGALGDTLADLVSRRLDGARVRADTLGYIQRSFIADVSEVDGEEAERVGAYAVEIASKQNTRGGSIVLVRNKSGEYYSETSIVDLKEVAGKTKIMPDKFLDKNKENITTSSVSYTHLRAHETRHDLVCRLLLEK
;
A
#
# COMPACT_ATOMS: atom_id res chain seq x y z
N SER A 1 2.19 -4.51 -28.51
CA SER A 1 1.72 -5.63 -27.97
C SER A 1 0.79 -6.56 -28.75
N SER A 2 1.18 -7.84 -28.82
CA SER A 2 0.55 -8.87 -29.65
C SER A 2 -0.70 -9.54 -29.03
N ILE A 3 -1.26 -9.03 -27.94
CA ILE A 3 -2.27 -9.76 -27.17
C ILE A 3 -3.69 -9.19 -27.32
N GLY A 4 -3.89 -8.10 -28.02
CA GLY A 4 -5.26 -7.58 -28.24
C GLY A 4 -5.36 -6.94 -29.61
N ASN A 5 -6.41 -7.26 -30.33
CA ASN A 5 -6.76 -6.57 -31.58
C ASN A 5 -7.43 -5.23 -31.22
N PHE A 6 -6.63 -4.28 -30.70
CA PHE A 6 -7.08 -2.90 -30.49
C PHE A 6 -6.48 -2.03 -31.60
N ASP A 7 -7.31 -1.19 -32.21
CA ASP A 7 -6.89 -0.29 -33.28
C ASP A 7 -5.97 0.81 -32.72
N GLU A 8 -6.27 1.28 -31.52
CA GLU A 8 -5.53 2.34 -30.83
C GLU A 8 -5.49 2.07 -29.32
N VAL A 9 -4.38 2.37 -28.66
CA VAL A 9 -4.20 2.27 -27.21
C VAL A 9 -3.70 3.59 -26.64
N LEU A 10 -4.59 4.30 -25.93
CA LEU A 10 -4.32 5.61 -25.37
C LEU A 10 -4.05 5.54 -23.88
N GLY A 11 -2.97 6.15 -23.44
CA GLY A 11 -2.62 6.34 -22.03
C GLY A 11 -2.97 7.76 -21.57
N ALA A 12 -3.95 7.90 -20.69
CA ALA A 12 -4.31 9.23 -20.16
C ALA A 12 -3.31 9.68 -19.09
N ARG A 13 -2.68 10.87 -19.26
CA ARG A 13 -1.78 11.45 -18.26
C ARG A 13 -2.56 11.91 -17.04
N HIS A 14 -2.07 11.54 -15.85
CA HIS A 14 -2.72 11.88 -14.58
C HIS A 14 -4.19 11.41 -14.48
N GLY A 15 -4.49 10.22 -15.03
CA GLY A 15 -5.79 9.57 -14.92
C GLY A 15 -6.95 10.45 -15.40
N ILE A 16 -7.99 10.63 -14.57
CA ILE A 16 -9.20 11.39 -14.92
C ILE A 16 -8.90 12.79 -15.47
N LYS A 17 -7.90 13.48 -14.92
CA LYS A 17 -7.54 14.82 -15.38
C LYS A 17 -7.14 14.81 -16.85
N GLY A 18 -6.29 13.87 -17.24
CA GLY A 18 -5.87 13.74 -18.64
C GLY A 18 -7.01 13.33 -19.54
N MET A 19 -7.87 12.42 -19.10
CA MET A 19 -9.07 12.04 -19.87
C MET A 19 -9.99 13.21 -20.15
N LEU A 20 -10.30 14.03 -19.14
CA LEU A 20 -11.16 15.21 -19.29
C LEU A 20 -10.54 16.31 -20.15
N SER A 21 -9.22 16.42 -20.17
CA SER A 21 -8.50 17.47 -20.94
C SER A 21 -8.00 16.99 -22.30
N GLY A 22 -8.18 15.71 -22.64
CA GLY A 22 -7.64 15.11 -23.88
C GLY A 22 -6.11 15.00 -23.91
N ASP A 23 -5.46 14.90 -22.72
CA ASP A 23 -4.01 14.71 -22.61
C ASP A 23 -3.65 13.22 -22.61
N TYR A 24 -3.46 12.68 -23.81
CA TYR A 24 -3.17 11.28 -24.05
C TYR A 24 -1.77 11.05 -24.60
N VAL A 25 -1.23 9.86 -24.34
CA VAL A 25 -0.04 9.28 -24.98
C VAL A 25 -0.51 8.12 -25.82
N ASP A 26 -0.12 8.07 -27.08
CA ASP A 26 -0.27 6.89 -27.91
C ASP A 26 0.73 5.82 -27.46
N LEU A 27 0.22 4.77 -26.81
CA LEU A 27 1.06 3.68 -26.29
C LEU A 27 1.58 2.77 -27.41
N ASN A 28 0.98 2.80 -28.62
CA ASN A 28 1.49 2.07 -29.76
C ASN A 28 2.77 2.71 -30.34
N SER A 29 3.03 3.99 -30.04
CA SER A 29 4.24 4.69 -30.47
C SER A 29 5.48 4.38 -29.64
N LEU A 30 5.32 3.73 -28.49
CA LEU A 30 6.44 3.38 -27.60
C LEU A 30 7.26 2.22 -28.17
N THR A 31 8.58 2.34 -28.08
CA THR A 31 9.52 1.27 -28.41
C THR A 31 9.52 0.19 -27.32
N ASP A 32 9.95 -1.02 -27.69
CA ASP A 32 10.10 -2.14 -26.73
C ASP A 32 11.06 -1.77 -25.57
N SER A 33 12.09 -0.98 -25.84
CA SER A 33 13.03 -0.49 -24.83
C SER A 33 12.36 0.45 -23.82
N GLU A 34 11.49 1.35 -24.28
CA GLU A 34 10.73 2.26 -23.42
C GLU A 34 9.73 1.49 -22.56
N ILE A 35 8.99 0.55 -23.18
CA ILE A 35 8.06 -0.33 -22.45
C ILE A 35 8.80 -1.13 -21.38
N HIS A 36 9.96 -1.70 -21.71
CA HIS A 36 10.79 -2.43 -20.76
C HIS A 36 11.28 -1.52 -19.62
N GLY A 37 11.74 -0.30 -19.94
CA GLY A 37 12.13 0.68 -18.94
C GLY A 37 11.00 1.04 -17.97
N ILE A 38 9.79 1.26 -18.51
CA ILE A 38 8.58 1.52 -17.71
C ILE A 38 8.27 0.32 -16.78
N SER A 39 8.33 -0.91 -17.29
CA SER A 39 7.99 -2.11 -16.52
C SER A 39 8.94 -2.38 -15.34
N LYS A 40 10.16 -1.85 -15.39
CA LYS A 40 11.19 -2.00 -14.33
C LYS A 40 11.26 -0.82 -13.37
N THR A 41 10.48 0.24 -13.59
CA THR A 41 10.51 1.44 -12.76
C THR A 41 9.31 1.49 -11.81
N PRO A 42 9.51 1.47 -10.48
CA PRO A 42 8.43 1.50 -9.52
C PRO A 42 7.82 2.90 -9.40
N ALA A 43 7.16 3.35 -10.45
CA ALA A 43 6.51 4.65 -10.56
C ALA A 43 5.32 4.59 -11.54
N ALA A 44 4.46 5.61 -11.50
CA ALA A 44 3.35 5.75 -12.44
C ALA A 44 3.82 6.50 -13.69
N ALA A 45 4.13 5.77 -14.77
CA ALA A 45 4.63 6.35 -16.03
C ALA A 45 3.68 7.39 -16.64
N LEU A 46 2.37 7.19 -16.52
CA LEU A 46 1.34 8.14 -16.96
C LEU A 46 0.99 9.20 -15.90
N GLY A 47 1.74 9.27 -14.81
CA GLY A 47 1.42 10.12 -13.67
C GLY A 47 0.27 9.56 -12.81
N SER A 48 -0.08 10.30 -11.77
CA SER A 48 -1.09 9.90 -10.79
C SER A 48 -1.94 11.10 -10.39
N ILE A 49 -3.16 10.85 -9.95
CA ILE A 49 -4.06 11.86 -9.41
C ILE A 49 -4.74 11.34 -8.14
N ARG A 50 -4.94 12.22 -7.16
CA ARG A 50 -5.73 11.97 -5.96
C ARG A 50 -7.06 12.73 -6.09
N LYS A 51 -7.94 12.20 -6.93
CA LYS A 51 -9.25 12.79 -7.17
C LYS A 51 -10.24 11.70 -7.54
N LYS A 52 -11.38 11.67 -6.87
CA LYS A 52 -12.58 10.99 -7.31
C LYS A 52 -13.33 11.89 -8.30
N PRO A 53 -13.89 11.36 -9.40
CA PRO A 53 -14.75 12.14 -10.27
C PRO A 53 -16.06 12.49 -9.55
N SER A 54 -16.60 13.67 -9.85
CA SER A 54 -18.00 13.98 -9.54
C SER A 54 -18.93 13.28 -10.53
N ASP A 55 -20.22 13.25 -10.24
CA ASP A 55 -21.22 12.67 -11.15
C ASP A 55 -21.19 13.37 -12.52
N GLU A 56 -21.04 14.71 -12.54
CA GLU A 56 -20.92 15.48 -13.78
C GLU A 56 -19.64 15.12 -14.56
N GLU A 57 -18.54 14.86 -13.87
CA GLU A 57 -17.29 14.42 -14.51
C GLU A 57 -17.39 13.01 -15.07
N VAL A 58 -18.14 12.11 -14.43
CA VAL A 58 -18.45 10.78 -14.98
C VAL A 58 -19.27 10.90 -16.26
N GLU A 59 -20.29 11.76 -16.28
CA GLU A 59 -21.09 12.03 -17.50
C GLU A 59 -20.20 12.59 -18.62
N GLN A 60 -19.34 13.55 -18.34
CA GLN A 60 -18.39 14.12 -19.32
C GLN A 60 -17.43 13.05 -19.86
N LEU A 61 -16.89 12.17 -19.00
CA LEU A 61 -16.05 11.07 -19.43
C LEU A 61 -16.78 10.10 -20.36
N LEU A 62 -18.03 9.77 -20.07
CA LEU A 62 -18.84 8.88 -20.90
C LEU A 62 -19.16 9.51 -22.25
N ASP A 63 -19.37 10.82 -22.31
CA ASP A 63 -19.56 11.55 -23.57
C ASP A 63 -18.28 11.56 -24.42
N ILE A 64 -17.11 11.74 -23.78
CA ILE A 64 -15.80 11.61 -24.45
C ILE A 64 -15.63 10.18 -25.00
N PHE A 65 -15.88 9.15 -24.19
CA PHE A 65 -15.72 7.76 -24.60
C PHE A 65 -16.66 7.39 -25.77
N LYS A 66 -17.88 7.91 -25.78
CA LYS A 66 -18.80 7.75 -26.90
C LYS A 66 -18.31 8.43 -28.16
N LYS A 67 -17.87 9.69 -28.03
CA LYS A 67 -17.41 10.50 -29.17
C LYS A 67 -16.17 9.90 -29.84
N GLU A 68 -15.26 9.33 -29.03
CA GLU A 68 -13.99 8.78 -29.47
C GLU A 68 -14.04 7.25 -29.69
N ASP A 69 -15.25 6.66 -29.59
CA ASP A 69 -15.51 5.21 -29.71
C ASP A 69 -14.64 4.33 -28.81
N ILE A 70 -14.34 4.81 -27.59
CA ILE A 70 -13.58 4.04 -26.62
C ILE A 70 -14.44 2.95 -26.03
N ARG A 71 -14.13 1.69 -26.34
CA ARG A 71 -14.90 0.51 -25.96
C ARG A 71 -14.29 -0.28 -24.81
N ASN A 72 -13.02 -0.05 -24.51
CA ASN A 72 -12.31 -0.73 -23.43
C ASN A 72 -11.64 0.31 -22.55
N PHE A 73 -11.92 0.27 -21.26
CA PHE A 73 -11.36 1.17 -20.27
C PHE A 73 -10.64 0.39 -19.19
N PHE A 74 -9.36 0.67 -18.98
CA PHE A 74 -8.49 0.05 -17.99
C PHE A 74 -8.07 1.09 -16.98
N TYR A 75 -8.46 0.93 -15.71
CA TYR A 75 -8.10 1.88 -14.68
C TYR A 75 -7.25 1.22 -13.59
N ILE A 76 -5.98 1.67 -13.48
CA ILE A 76 -4.98 1.09 -12.60
C ILE A 76 -4.95 1.87 -11.28
N GLY A 77 -5.10 1.20 -10.14
CA GLY A 77 -4.97 1.86 -8.85
C GLY A 77 -5.54 1.09 -7.66
N GLY A 78 -5.71 1.80 -6.54
CA GLY A 78 -6.26 1.28 -5.29
C GLY A 78 -7.78 1.42 -5.19
N ASN A 79 -8.28 1.53 -3.96
CA ASN A 79 -9.72 1.57 -3.63
C ASN A 79 -10.50 2.65 -4.39
N ASP A 80 -9.99 3.90 -4.42
CA ASP A 80 -10.65 5.00 -5.14
C ASP A 80 -10.72 4.74 -6.65
N SER A 81 -9.73 4.05 -7.21
CA SER A 81 -9.71 3.67 -8.62
C SER A 81 -10.71 2.56 -8.93
N ALA A 82 -10.86 1.58 -8.04
CA ALA A 82 -11.89 0.54 -8.15
C ALA A 82 -13.30 1.15 -8.12
N GLU A 83 -13.52 2.10 -7.22
CA GLU A 83 -14.79 2.82 -7.13
C GLU A 83 -15.06 3.67 -8.39
N THR A 84 -14.06 4.40 -8.88
CA THR A 84 -14.16 5.16 -10.14
C THR A 84 -14.49 4.25 -11.32
N ALA A 85 -13.83 3.10 -11.45
CA ALA A 85 -14.14 2.12 -12.49
C ALA A 85 -15.59 1.62 -12.39
N HIS A 86 -16.07 1.38 -11.16
CA HIS A 86 -17.45 0.98 -10.92
C HIS A 86 -18.46 2.07 -11.32
N LEU A 87 -18.21 3.33 -10.97
CA LEU A 87 -19.06 4.47 -11.35
C LEU A 87 -19.16 4.61 -12.88
N ILE A 88 -18.03 4.52 -13.59
CA ILE A 88 -17.98 4.57 -15.05
C ILE A 88 -18.76 3.38 -15.65
N PHE A 89 -18.61 2.18 -15.09
CA PHE A 89 -19.33 0.99 -15.55
C PHE A 89 -20.84 1.13 -15.41
N GLU A 90 -21.34 1.56 -14.25
CA GLU A 90 -22.76 1.75 -14.02
C GLU A 90 -23.33 2.92 -14.85
N GLY A 91 -22.56 4.00 -15.01
CA GLY A 91 -22.93 5.12 -15.88
C GLY A 91 -23.06 4.69 -17.36
N ALA A 92 -22.09 3.95 -17.89
CA ALA A 92 -22.14 3.43 -19.25
C ALA A 92 -23.36 2.50 -19.46
N LYS A 93 -23.62 1.62 -18.51
CA LYS A 93 -24.78 0.72 -18.51
C LYS A 93 -26.11 1.48 -18.49
N SER A 94 -26.23 2.52 -17.69
CA SER A 94 -27.44 3.36 -17.61
C SER A 94 -27.74 4.10 -18.91
N LEU A 95 -26.69 4.48 -19.64
CA LEU A 95 -26.77 5.14 -20.95
C LEU A 95 -26.91 4.16 -22.14
N GLY A 96 -26.94 2.84 -21.88
CA GLY A 96 -26.94 1.83 -22.94
C GLY A 96 -25.69 1.84 -23.82
N PHE A 97 -24.57 2.39 -23.31
CA PHE A 97 -23.30 2.44 -24.02
C PHE A 97 -22.51 1.16 -23.73
N GLU A 98 -22.32 0.33 -24.75
CA GLU A 98 -21.56 -0.90 -24.64
C GLU A 98 -20.07 -0.59 -24.54
N MET A 99 -19.52 -0.77 -23.34
CA MET A 99 -18.09 -0.71 -23.08
C MET A 99 -17.68 -1.74 -22.03
N LYS A 100 -16.41 -2.10 -22.03
CA LYS A 100 -15.79 -2.98 -21.04
C LYS A 100 -14.95 -2.13 -20.09
N VAL A 101 -15.16 -2.31 -18.80
CA VAL A 101 -14.46 -1.55 -17.76
C VAL A 101 -13.69 -2.50 -16.87
N PHE A 102 -12.40 -2.30 -16.77
CA PHE A 102 -11.49 -3.11 -15.95
C PHE A 102 -10.80 -2.26 -14.88
N HIS A 103 -10.84 -2.70 -13.64
CA HIS A 103 -9.97 -2.23 -12.59
C HIS A 103 -8.77 -3.17 -12.49
N ILE A 104 -7.55 -2.61 -12.55
CA ILE A 104 -6.29 -3.32 -12.38
C ILE A 104 -5.71 -2.95 -11.02
N PRO A 105 -5.52 -3.94 -10.11
CA PRO A 105 -5.12 -3.66 -8.74
C PRO A 105 -3.71 -3.10 -8.67
N LYS A 106 -3.50 -2.02 -7.91
CA LYS A 106 -2.21 -1.45 -7.58
C LYS A 106 -2.32 -0.64 -6.29
N THR A 107 -1.77 -1.15 -5.19
CA THR A 107 -1.60 -0.40 -3.94
C THR A 107 -0.55 -1.07 -3.06
N ILE A 108 0.26 -0.27 -2.35
CA ILE A 108 1.19 -0.82 -1.35
C ILE A 108 0.47 -1.15 -0.04
N ASP A 109 -0.72 -0.60 0.20
CA ASP A 109 -1.47 -0.79 1.45
C ASP A 109 -2.07 -2.19 1.58
N ASN A 110 -2.11 -2.95 0.47
CA ASN A 110 -2.68 -4.30 0.41
C ASN A 110 -4.11 -4.41 0.93
N ASP A 111 -4.89 -3.36 0.70
CA ASP A 111 -6.21 -3.14 1.30
C ASP A 111 -7.38 -3.33 0.32
N LEU A 112 -7.12 -3.85 -0.89
CA LEU A 112 -8.17 -4.22 -1.85
C LEU A 112 -8.82 -5.55 -1.48
N LEU A 113 -10.16 -5.57 -1.48
CA LEU A 113 -10.95 -6.77 -1.21
C LEU A 113 -10.85 -7.77 -2.39
N GLU A 114 -11.25 -9.01 -2.18
CA GLU A 114 -11.29 -10.13 -3.16
C GLU A 114 -9.96 -10.52 -3.79
N THR A 115 -8.89 -9.78 -3.58
CA THR A 115 -7.53 -10.19 -4.00
C THR A 115 -6.70 -10.69 -2.84
N ASP A 116 -5.88 -11.72 -3.04
CA ASP A 116 -4.97 -12.21 -1.99
C ASP A 116 -4.03 -11.08 -1.56
N HIS A 117 -3.43 -10.39 -2.51
CA HIS A 117 -2.63 -9.19 -2.29
C HIS A 117 -2.69 -8.30 -3.55
N SER A 118 -2.09 -7.11 -3.45
CA SER A 118 -2.07 -6.14 -4.54
C SER A 118 -0.63 -5.91 -5.03
N PRO A 119 -0.39 -5.83 -6.34
CA PRO A 119 0.89 -5.38 -6.87
C PRO A 119 1.33 -4.04 -6.28
N GLY A 120 2.59 -3.96 -5.89
CA GLY A 120 3.21 -2.87 -5.14
C GLY A 120 3.45 -3.20 -3.67
N TYR A 121 2.61 -4.05 -3.05
CA TYR A 121 2.75 -4.43 -1.65
C TYR A 121 4.02 -5.25 -1.38
N GLY A 122 4.36 -6.21 -2.23
CA GLY A 122 5.53 -7.07 -2.06
C GLY A 122 6.82 -6.27 -2.01
N SER A 123 7.01 -5.35 -2.94
CA SER A 123 8.19 -4.46 -3.00
C SER A 123 8.24 -3.51 -1.80
N ALA A 124 7.11 -2.90 -1.41
CA ALA A 124 7.06 -2.02 -0.25
C ALA A 124 7.34 -2.77 1.06
N ALA A 125 6.84 -3.99 1.21
CA ALA A 125 7.12 -4.85 2.36
C ALA A 125 8.60 -5.24 2.45
N ARG A 126 9.27 -5.50 1.31
CA ARG A 126 10.71 -5.74 1.23
C ARG A 126 11.51 -4.52 1.70
N PHE A 127 11.17 -3.34 1.20
CA PHE A 127 11.78 -2.09 1.67
C PHE A 127 11.62 -1.91 3.19
N VAL A 128 10.41 -2.11 3.73
CA VAL A 128 10.15 -2.00 5.17
C VAL A 128 11.01 -3.00 5.96
N ALA A 129 11.12 -4.24 5.50
CA ALA A 129 11.94 -5.26 6.15
C ALA A 129 13.42 -4.83 6.23
N HIS A 130 13.99 -4.35 5.12
CA HIS A 130 15.38 -3.88 5.07
C HIS A 130 15.60 -2.62 5.94
N ALA A 131 14.66 -1.67 5.92
CA ALA A 131 14.73 -0.49 6.76
C ALA A 131 14.77 -0.86 8.25
N PHE A 132 13.93 -1.81 8.69
CA PHE A 132 13.92 -2.27 10.07
C PHE A 132 15.14 -3.10 10.46
N GLN A 133 15.74 -3.86 9.55
CA GLN A 133 17.02 -4.53 9.80
C GLN A 133 18.14 -3.52 10.02
N GLY A 134 18.21 -2.50 9.18
CA GLY A 134 19.20 -1.42 9.34
C GLY A 134 19.01 -0.65 10.63
N ASP A 135 17.77 -0.29 10.94
CA ASP A 135 17.42 0.43 12.17
C ASP A 135 17.65 -0.39 13.45
N ASP A 136 17.42 -1.71 13.42
CA ASP A 136 17.72 -2.57 14.56
C ASP A 136 19.25 -2.63 14.84
N ALA A 137 20.05 -2.69 13.78
CA ALA A 137 21.51 -2.66 13.91
C ALA A 137 22.01 -1.31 14.46
N ASP A 138 21.47 -0.18 13.96
CA ASP A 138 21.77 1.16 14.47
C ASP A 138 21.33 1.32 15.93
N ASN A 139 20.12 0.88 16.25
CA ASN A 139 19.56 0.96 17.62
C ASN A 139 20.31 0.09 18.62
N ARG A 140 20.96 -1.02 18.20
CA ARG A 140 21.91 -1.78 19.02
C ARG A 140 23.17 -0.99 19.33
N SER A 141 23.64 -0.21 18.38
CA SER A 141 24.88 0.58 18.52
C SER A 141 24.68 1.82 19.37
N LEU A 142 23.57 2.53 19.18
CA LEU A 142 23.31 3.81 19.81
C LEU A 142 22.39 3.73 21.04
N MET A 143 21.73 2.60 21.24
CA MET A 143 20.73 2.37 22.29
C MET A 143 19.60 3.41 22.29
N GLY A 144 18.66 3.31 23.22
CA GLY A 144 17.52 4.24 23.30
C GLY A 144 16.26 3.76 22.56
N VAL A 145 15.31 4.65 22.36
CA VAL A 145 14.04 4.35 21.71
C VAL A 145 14.01 4.91 20.30
N LYS A 146 13.67 4.07 19.34
CA LYS A 146 13.47 4.44 17.93
C LYS A 146 12.04 4.09 17.52
N ILE A 147 11.32 5.05 16.93
CA ILE A 147 9.93 4.91 16.51
C ILE A 147 9.89 5.14 15.00
N ASN A 148 9.37 4.17 14.24
CA ASN A 148 9.19 4.29 12.80
C ASN A 148 7.71 4.32 12.44
N ILE A 149 7.31 5.35 11.69
CA ILE A 149 5.96 5.54 11.20
C ILE A 149 5.85 5.04 9.75
N LEU A 150 4.90 4.15 9.51
CA LEU A 150 4.67 3.50 8.23
C LEU A 150 3.32 3.89 7.63
N MET A 151 3.24 3.84 6.30
CA MET A 151 1.97 3.98 5.58
C MET A 151 1.05 2.78 5.85
N GLY A 152 -0.24 2.98 5.63
CA GLY A 152 -1.29 1.99 5.88
C GLY A 152 -2.35 2.56 6.81
N ARG A 153 -3.15 3.51 6.29
CA ARG A 153 -4.14 4.27 7.06
C ARG A 153 -5.24 3.38 7.63
N HIS A 154 -5.69 2.40 6.86
CA HIS A 154 -6.84 1.56 7.19
C HIS A 154 -6.47 0.09 7.42
N ALA A 155 -5.26 -0.30 7.04
CA ALA A 155 -4.78 -1.67 7.16
C ALA A 155 -3.27 -1.70 7.47
N GLY A 156 -2.89 -2.49 8.45
CA GLY A 156 -1.53 -2.54 9.02
C GLY A 156 -0.56 -3.49 8.31
N TRP A 157 -0.81 -3.85 7.06
CA TRP A 157 0.02 -4.82 6.34
C TRP A 157 1.49 -4.43 6.22
N LEU A 158 1.79 -3.15 5.91
CA LEU A 158 3.18 -2.67 5.84
C LEU A 158 3.81 -2.61 7.23
N THR A 159 3.06 -2.16 8.22
CA THR A 159 3.53 -2.14 9.61
C THR A 159 3.86 -3.55 10.10
N ALA A 160 3.05 -4.55 9.73
CA ALA A 160 3.32 -5.95 10.02
C ALA A 160 4.54 -6.48 9.27
N ALA A 161 4.85 -5.98 8.06
CA ALA A 161 6.01 -6.40 7.30
C ALA A 161 7.35 -6.04 7.99
N SER A 162 7.35 -5.11 8.93
CA SER A 162 8.54 -4.74 9.73
C SER A 162 9.19 -5.91 10.48
N VAL A 163 8.43 -7.00 10.74
CA VAL A 163 8.98 -8.19 11.42
C VAL A 163 9.70 -9.17 10.50
N LEU A 164 9.63 -8.99 9.17
CA LEU A 164 10.19 -9.94 8.21
C LEU A 164 11.70 -10.11 8.34
N GLY A 165 12.38 -9.03 8.75
CA GLY A 165 13.82 -9.02 8.96
C GLY A 165 14.30 -9.64 10.27
N LYS A 166 13.41 -10.03 11.18
CA LYS A 166 13.78 -10.60 12.48
C LYS A 166 14.37 -12.01 12.32
N SER A 167 15.55 -12.22 12.85
CA SER A 167 16.22 -13.52 12.94
C SER A 167 16.11 -14.11 14.34
N ASN A 168 16.04 -13.27 15.37
CA ASN A 168 15.97 -13.65 16.77
C ASN A 168 14.84 -12.95 17.50
N LYS A 169 14.46 -13.44 18.68
CA LYS A 169 13.40 -12.83 19.51
C LYS A 169 13.75 -11.43 20.00
N GLU A 170 15.04 -11.15 20.16
CA GLU A 170 15.57 -9.87 20.63
C GLU A 170 15.75 -8.83 19.52
N ASP A 171 15.52 -9.21 18.26
CA ASP A 171 15.58 -8.28 17.14
C ASP A 171 14.34 -7.39 17.12
N GLY A 172 14.51 -6.13 16.69
CA GLY A 172 13.39 -5.20 16.47
C GLY A 172 12.61 -5.51 15.18
N PRO A 173 11.38 -5.01 15.07
CA PRO A 173 10.70 -4.21 16.06
C PRO A 173 10.30 -5.02 17.30
N HIS A 174 10.38 -4.38 18.47
CA HIS A 174 9.97 -4.99 19.74
C HIS A 174 8.47 -4.80 19.97
N LEU A 175 7.92 -3.69 19.50
CA LEU A 175 6.49 -3.32 19.62
C LEU A 175 5.94 -2.92 18.26
N ILE A 176 4.67 -3.27 18.02
CA ILE A 176 3.98 -3.02 16.74
C ILE A 176 2.57 -2.48 17.03
N TYR A 177 2.26 -1.32 16.45
CA TYR A 177 0.96 -0.68 16.59
C TYR A 177 0.26 -0.54 15.23
N LEU A 178 -0.87 -1.23 15.10
CA LEU A 178 -1.62 -1.40 13.86
C LEU A 178 -2.94 -0.61 13.88
N PRO A 179 -3.48 -0.23 12.73
CA PRO A 179 -4.78 0.43 12.66
C PRO A 179 -5.96 -0.51 12.95
N GLU A 180 -5.75 -1.83 12.98
CA GLU A 180 -6.76 -2.81 13.37
C GLU A 180 -7.01 -2.85 14.88
N LYS A 181 -6.32 -2.02 15.66
CA LYS A 181 -6.39 -2.00 17.11
C LYS A 181 -6.60 -0.59 17.65
N ILE A 182 -7.36 -0.50 18.71
CA ILE A 182 -7.49 0.74 19.47
C ILE A 182 -6.14 1.09 20.07
N PHE A 183 -5.65 2.29 19.78
CA PHE A 183 -4.43 2.82 20.35
C PHE A 183 -4.70 3.56 21.66
N ASN A 184 -4.02 3.13 22.71
CA ASN A 184 -4.03 3.80 24.01
C ASN A 184 -2.62 4.30 24.33
N VAL A 185 -2.47 5.59 24.57
CA VAL A 185 -1.17 6.24 24.79
C VAL A 185 -0.48 5.78 26.07
N GLU A 186 -1.22 5.55 27.17
CA GLU A 186 -0.61 5.11 28.43
C GLU A 186 -0.08 3.67 28.29
N THR A 187 -0.86 2.76 27.71
CA THR A 187 -0.41 1.39 27.43
C THR A 187 0.79 1.39 26.50
N PHE A 188 0.82 2.28 25.51
CA PHE A 188 1.98 2.45 24.62
C PHE A 188 3.23 2.86 25.42
N LEU A 189 3.11 3.86 26.27
CA LEU A 189 4.22 4.36 27.10
C LEU A 189 4.72 3.29 28.09
N ASP A 190 3.83 2.58 28.74
CA ASP A 190 4.16 1.49 29.66
C ASP A 190 4.92 0.36 28.94
N SER A 191 4.44 -0.05 27.75
CA SER A 191 5.10 -1.09 26.96
C SER A 191 6.49 -0.68 26.47
N VAL A 192 6.65 0.58 26.01
CA VAL A 192 7.97 1.11 25.62
C VAL A 192 8.92 1.17 26.80
N GLU A 193 8.45 1.63 27.97
CA GLU A 193 9.24 1.67 29.19
C GLU A 193 9.70 0.27 29.64
N GLU A 194 8.80 -0.72 29.65
CA GLU A 194 9.13 -2.10 30.00
C GLU A 194 10.24 -2.67 29.12
N VAL A 195 10.11 -2.54 27.79
CA VAL A 195 11.12 -3.02 26.84
C VAL A 195 12.43 -2.27 27.03
N TYR A 196 12.39 -0.95 27.16
CA TYR A 196 13.58 -0.13 27.34
C TYR A 196 14.32 -0.46 28.63
N GLN A 197 13.64 -0.63 29.75
CA GLN A 197 14.26 -1.00 31.03
C GLN A 197 14.91 -2.39 30.98
N LYS A 198 14.30 -3.32 30.25
CA LYS A 198 14.82 -4.68 30.10
C LYS A 198 16.04 -4.76 29.19
N MET A 199 16.06 -3.99 28.09
CA MET A 199 17.03 -4.15 27.01
C MET A 199 17.94 -2.94 26.80
N GLY A 200 17.66 -1.80 27.41
CA GLY A 200 18.33 -0.52 27.15
C GLY A 200 17.98 0.09 25.79
N ARG A 201 17.16 -0.57 25.01
CA ARG A 201 16.72 -0.16 23.69
C ARG A 201 15.29 -0.61 23.38
N CYS A 202 14.60 0.12 22.51
CA CYS A 202 13.30 -0.27 21.99
C CYS A 202 13.13 0.25 20.55
N LEU A 203 12.88 -0.63 19.60
CA LEU A 203 12.51 -0.30 18.22
C LEU A 203 11.01 -0.53 18.06
N VAL A 204 10.28 0.50 17.65
CA VAL A 204 8.82 0.50 17.57
C VAL A 204 8.36 0.71 16.12
N SER A 205 7.43 -0.10 15.66
CA SER A 205 6.77 0.02 14.36
C SER A 205 5.35 0.53 14.57
N VAL A 206 4.99 1.66 13.96
CA VAL A 206 3.69 2.30 14.14
C VAL A 206 3.05 2.61 12.79
N SER A 207 1.80 2.20 12.60
CA SER A 207 1.01 2.65 11.45
C SER A 207 0.61 4.11 11.60
N GLU A 208 0.60 4.86 10.51
CA GLU A 208 0.05 6.22 10.47
C GLU A 208 -1.44 6.27 10.83
N GLY A 209 -2.13 5.14 10.72
CA GLY A 209 -3.57 5.00 10.94
C GLY A 209 -3.98 4.60 12.36
N ILE A 210 -3.09 4.65 13.37
CA ILE A 210 -3.48 4.38 14.76
C ILE A 210 -4.61 5.32 15.21
N HIS A 211 -5.61 4.79 15.90
CA HIS A 211 -6.82 5.51 16.25
C HIS A 211 -7.35 5.16 17.65
N ASN A 212 -8.17 6.01 18.21
CA ASN A 212 -8.86 5.81 19.49
C ASN A 212 -10.12 4.93 19.35
N GLU A 213 -10.83 4.71 20.45
CA GLU A 213 -12.07 3.92 20.49
C GLU A 213 -13.20 4.47 19.61
N SER A 214 -13.22 5.79 19.36
CA SER A 214 -14.21 6.42 18.48
C SER A 214 -13.83 6.34 16.99
N GLY A 215 -12.70 5.73 16.64
CA GLY A 215 -12.21 5.64 15.27
C GLY A 215 -11.52 6.91 14.76
N GLU A 216 -11.33 7.92 15.63
CA GLU A 216 -10.58 9.12 15.26
C GLU A 216 -9.07 8.85 15.32
N TYR A 217 -8.32 9.32 14.31
CA TYR A 217 -6.86 9.17 14.31
C TYR A 217 -6.22 9.84 15.51
N PHE A 218 -5.29 9.13 16.14
CA PHE A 218 -4.61 9.59 17.35
C PHE A 218 -4.04 11.00 17.22
N LEU A 219 -3.34 11.29 16.14
CA LEU A 219 -2.76 12.62 15.92
C LEU A 219 -3.80 13.72 15.87
N GLN A 220 -4.98 13.47 15.25
CA GLN A 220 -6.08 14.46 15.20
C GLN A 220 -6.65 14.76 16.58
N THR A 221 -6.91 13.70 17.35
CA THR A 221 -7.44 13.83 18.71
C THR A 221 -6.45 14.51 19.64
N TYR A 222 -5.18 14.13 19.55
CA TYR A 222 -4.11 14.73 20.36
C TYR A 222 -3.93 16.22 20.04
N ALA A 223 -3.90 16.61 18.79
CA ALA A 223 -3.78 17.99 18.36
C ALA A 223 -4.97 18.87 18.82
N LYS A 224 -6.21 18.35 18.74
CA LYS A 224 -7.40 19.03 19.25
C LYS A 224 -7.30 19.32 20.75
N ASN A 225 -6.81 18.37 21.54
CA ASN A 225 -6.73 18.47 22.99
C ASN A 225 -5.62 19.42 23.47
N MET A 226 -4.54 19.56 22.69
CA MET A 226 -3.38 20.39 23.08
C MET A 226 -3.46 21.84 22.62
N SER A 227 -4.53 22.26 21.92
CA SER A 227 -4.68 23.64 21.35
C SER A 227 -3.44 24.07 20.56
N SER A 228 -2.69 23.13 19.96
CA SER A 228 -1.38 23.37 19.40
C SER A 228 -1.42 23.55 17.88
N GLU A 229 -0.50 24.34 17.35
CA GLU A 229 -0.21 24.52 15.92
C GLU A 229 0.22 23.23 15.20
N LEU A 230 0.32 22.12 15.94
CA LEU A 230 0.57 20.75 15.48
C LEU A 230 -0.60 20.10 14.73
N ALA A 231 -1.76 20.76 14.66
CA ALA A 231 -2.86 20.39 13.76
C ALA A 231 -2.33 20.44 12.33
N GLY A 232 -1.86 19.30 11.82
CA GLY A 232 -1.16 19.15 10.56
C GLY A 232 -1.92 19.78 9.38
N LYS A 233 -1.21 20.08 8.32
CA LYS A 233 -1.79 20.57 7.06
C LYS A 233 -2.92 19.66 6.63
N VAL A 234 -4.06 20.26 6.35
CA VAL A 234 -5.25 19.55 5.85
C VAL A 234 -5.09 19.40 4.34
N ASP A 235 -5.42 18.22 3.82
CA ASP A 235 -5.44 18.00 2.38
C ASP A 235 -6.65 18.70 1.72
N SER A 236 -6.73 18.66 0.39
CA SER A 236 -7.83 19.25 -0.38
C SER A 236 -9.22 18.70 -0.03
N HIS A 237 -9.30 17.64 0.76
CA HIS A 237 -10.54 17.00 1.22
C HIS A 237 -10.84 17.26 2.71
N GLY A 238 -10.08 18.13 3.37
CA GLY A 238 -10.29 18.46 4.78
C GLY A 238 -9.72 17.44 5.76
N ASN A 239 -8.97 16.44 5.30
CA ASN A 239 -8.34 15.43 6.14
C ASN A 239 -6.94 15.88 6.57
N VAL A 240 -6.56 15.64 7.82
CA VAL A 240 -5.18 15.84 8.26
C VAL A 240 -4.25 14.96 7.42
N GLN A 241 -3.22 15.58 6.87
CA GLN A 241 -2.24 14.89 6.04
C GLN A 241 -1.37 14.01 6.95
N LEU A 242 -1.75 12.74 7.12
CA LEU A 242 -1.05 11.76 7.96
C LEU A 242 0.25 11.31 7.28
N SER A 243 0.15 10.96 6.00
CA SER A 243 1.29 10.49 5.22
C SER A 243 2.25 11.61 4.88
N GLY A 244 3.55 11.40 5.15
CA GLY A 244 4.63 12.31 4.76
C GLY A 244 4.82 13.52 5.69
N SER A 245 4.06 13.65 6.77
CA SER A 245 4.38 14.56 7.87
C SER A 245 5.09 13.80 8.99
N GLY A 246 6.11 14.39 9.61
CA GLY A 246 6.78 13.83 10.80
C GLY A 246 5.93 13.93 12.08
N ALA A 247 4.79 14.63 12.04
CA ALA A 247 4.05 15.05 13.23
C ALA A 247 3.64 13.90 14.17
N LEU A 248 3.23 12.73 13.65
CA LEU A 248 2.91 11.59 14.50
C LEU A 248 4.14 11.05 15.21
N GLY A 249 5.24 10.87 14.47
CA GLY A 249 6.51 10.39 15.01
C GLY A 249 7.06 11.35 16.07
N ASP A 250 7.07 12.65 15.77
CA ASP A 250 7.54 13.68 16.68
C ASP A 250 6.70 13.73 17.97
N THR A 251 5.36 13.60 17.83
CA THR A 251 4.45 13.56 18.98
C THR A 251 4.73 12.35 19.88
N LEU A 252 4.84 11.15 19.30
CA LEU A 252 5.12 9.94 20.07
C LEU A 252 6.51 9.99 20.70
N ALA A 253 7.52 10.51 19.99
CA ALA A 253 8.87 10.66 20.52
C ALA A 253 8.94 11.65 21.69
N ASP A 254 8.19 12.76 21.64
CA ASP A 254 8.09 13.73 22.74
C ASP A 254 7.43 13.10 23.98
N LEU A 255 6.33 12.34 23.80
CA LEU A 255 5.68 11.62 24.87
C LEU A 255 6.59 10.61 25.55
N VAL A 256 7.31 9.81 24.78
CA VAL A 256 8.29 8.84 25.30
C VAL A 256 9.45 9.55 26.00
N SER A 257 9.95 10.65 25.43
CA SER A 257 11.05 11.41 26.05
C SER A 257 10.67 11.99 27.43
N ARG A 258 9.42 12.41 27.57
CA ARG A 258 8.90 12.88 28.88
C ARG A 258 8.72 11.74 29.90
N ARG A 259 8.40 10.54 29.43
CA ARG A 259 8.24 9.35 30.28
C ARG A 259 9.59 8.76 30.69
N LEU A 260 10.57 8.74 29.80
CA LEU A 260 11.89 8.14 29.99
C LEU A 260 12.96 9.23 30.08
N ASP A 261 13.05 9.88 31.26
CA ASP A 261 14.04 10.94 31.46
C ASP A 261 15.48 10.47 31.16
N GLY A 262 16.19 11.26 30.35
CA GLY A 262 17.58 10.97 29.93
C GLY A 262 17.71 9.91 28.82
N ALA A 263 16.64 9.25 28.37
CA ALA A 263 16.70 8.31 27.26
C ALA A 263 16.85 9.04 25.90
N ARG A 264 17.68 8.49 25.01
CA ARG A 264 17.72 8.93 23.60
C ARG A 264 16.46 8.43 22.91
N VAL A 265 15.61 9.34 22.43
CA VAL A 265 14.41 9.00 21.66
C VAL A 265 14.47 9.66 20.29
N ARG A 266 14.18 8.92 19.23
CA ARG A 266 14.13 9.38 17.85
C ARG A 266 12.93 8.77 17.13
N ALA A 267 12.39 9.49 16.17
CA ALA A 267 11.36 8.99 15.29
C ALA A 267 11.70 9.28 13.83
N ASP A 268 11.36 8.35 12.95
CA ASP A 268 11.42 8.52 11.51
C ASP A 268 10.04 8.19 10.90
N THR A 269 9.67 8.95 9.88
CA THR A 269 8.51 8.65 9.05
C THR A 269 9.00 8.18 7.70
N LEU A 270 8.77 6.90 7.37
CA LEU A 270 9.23 6.34 6.10
C LEU A 270 8.56 7.00 4.88
N GLY A 271 7.38 7.57 5.07
CA GLY A 271 6.71 8.43 4.10
C GLY A 271 6.59 7.79 2.70
N TYR A 272 6.73 8.63 1.67
CA TYR A 272 6.51 8.18 0.29
C TYR A 272 7.65 7.33 -0.30
N ILE A 273 8.83 7.29 0.31
CA ILE A 273 9.96 6.50 -0.20
C ILE A 273 9.64 5.00 -0.21
N GLN A 274 8.83 4.51 0.73
CA GLN A 274 8.46 3.09 0.80
C GLN A 274 7.65 2.58 -0.40
N ARG A 275 7.10 3.46 -1.24
CA ARG A 275 6.36 3.08 -2.45
C ARG A 275 7.12 3.29 -3.76
N SER A 276 8.38 3.73 -3.71
CA SER A 276 9.15 4.12 -4.88
C SER A 276 10.64 3.80 -4.79
N PHE A 277 11.04 2.95 -3.85
CA PHE A 277 12.44 2.60 -3.63
C PHE A 277 12.90 1.56 -4.65
N ILE A 278 13.72 1.97 -5.60
CA ILE A 278 14.10 1.17 -6.78
C ILE A 278 14.89 -0.08 -6.38
N ALA A 279 15.74 0.00 -5.36
CA ALA A 279 16.62 -1.10 -4.98
C ALA A 279 15.88 -2.30 -4.33
N ASP A 280 14.65 -2.10 -3.87
CA ASP A 280 13.85 -3.12 -3.18
C ASP A 280 12.65 -3.61 -4.00
N VAL A 281 12.69 -3.46 -5.33
CA VAL A 281 11.66 -4.06 -6.20
C VAL A 281 11.75 -5.60 -6.09
N SER A 282 10.64 -6.22 -5.70
CA SER A 282 10.50 -7.69 -5.70
C SER A 282 10.21 -8.17 -7.11
N GLU A 283 10.93 -9.22 -7.57
CA GLU A 283 10.67 -9.83 -8.89
C GLU A 283 9.25 -10.43 -8.94
N VAL A 284 8.83 -11.12 -7.90
CA VAL A 284 7.48 -11.68 -7.79
C VAL A 284 6.42 -10.59 -7.95
N ASP A 285 6.58 -9.46 -7.26
CA ASP A 285 5.66 -8.32 -7.34
C ASP A 285 5.63 -7.70 -8.74
N GLY A 286 6.80 -7.60 -9.38
CA GLY A 286 6.93 -7.12 -10.77
C GLY A 286 6.26 -8.04 -11.79
N GLU A 287 6.48 -9.34 -11.67
CA GLU A 287 5.85 -10.35 -12.54
C GLU A 287 4.32 -10.40 -12.36
N GLU A 288 3.85 -10.29 -11.14
CA GLU A 288 2.42 -10.23 -10.84
C GLU A 288 1.77 -8.96 -11.36
N ALA A 289 2.45 -7.81 -11.27
CA ALA A 289 1.98 -6.56 -11.85
C ALA A 289 1.84 -6.65 -13.38
N GLU A 290 2.80 -7.25 -14.07
CA GLU A 290 2.73 -7.51 -15.51
C GLU A 290 1.58 -8.47 -15.84
N ARG A 291 1.44 -9.55 -15.08
CA ARG A 291 0.44 -10.59 -15.29
C ARG A 291 -1.00 -10.10 -15.11
N VAL A 292 -1.29 -9.27 -14.10
CA VAL A 292 -2.65 -8.71 -13.94
C VAL A 292 -3.01 -7.76 -15.08
N GLY A 293 -2.04 -6.99 -15.59
CA GLY A 293 -2.24 -6.14 -16.77
C GLY A 293 -2.48 -6.96 -18.05
N ALA A 294 -1.63 -7.95 -18.31
CA ALA A 294 -1.77 -8.84 -19.46
C ALA A 294 -3.10 -9.59 -19.45
N TYR A 295 -3.51 -10.11 -18.30
CA TYR A 295 -4.76 -10.82 -18.14
C TYR A 295 -5.99 -9.92 -18.40
N ALA A 296 -5.95 -8.65 -17.96
CA ALA A 296 -7.02 -7.69 -18.26
C ALA A 296 -7.19 -7.49 -19.77
N VAL A 297 -6.09 -7.34 -20.50
CA VAL A 297 -6.08 -7.19 -21.97
C VAL A 297 -6.57 -8.46 -22.66
N GLU A 298 -6.13 -9.63 -22.21
CA GLU A 298 -6.58 -10.91 -22.72
C GLU A 298 -8.11 -11.08 -22.60
N ILE A 299 -8.66 -10.78 -21.40
CA ILE A 299 -10.11 -10.89 -21.16
C ILE A 299 -10.87 -9.84 -21.99
N ALA A 300 -10.36 -8.63 -22.12
CA ALA A 300 -10.98 -7.58 -22.93
C ALA A 300 -11.18 -8.01 -24.39
N SER A 301 -10.29 -8.85 -24.91
CA SER A 301 -10.39 -9.40 -26.26
C SER A 301 -11.49 -10.46 -26.42
N LYS A 302 -12.05 -10.99 -25.32
CA LYS A 302 -13.10 -12.00 -25.34
C LYS A 302 -14.49 -11.34 -25.47
N GLN A 303 -15.35 -11.91 -26.33
CA GLN A 303 -16.67 -11.32 -26.63
C GLN A 303 -17.66 -11.29 -25.45
N ASN A 304 -17.52 -12.22 -24.48
CA ASN A 304 -18.53 -12.46 -23.44
C ASN A 304 -18.23 -11.80 -22.09
N THR A 305 -17.31 -10.83 -22.02
CA THR A 305 -17.05 -10.10 -20.78
C THR A 305 -17.45 -8.64 -20.86
N ARG A 306 -17.98 -8.10 -19.76
CA ARG A 306 -18.30 -6.67 -19.62
C ARG A 306 -17.22 -5.91 -18.83
N GLY A 307 -16.22 -6.61 -18.32
CA GLY A 307 -15.21 -6.07 -17.45
C GLY A 307 -15.33 -6.60 -16.01
N GLY A 308 -14.59 -6.01 -15.10
CA GLY A 308 -14.53 -6.38 -13.69
C GLY A 308 -13.23 -5.91 -13.03
N SER A 309 -13.03 -6.26 -11.77
CA SER A 309 -11.74 -6.07 -11.08
C SER A 309 -10.87 -7.30 -11.25
N ILE A 310 -9.64 -7.10 -11.72
CA ILE A 310 -8.65 -8.17 -11.78
C ILE A 310 -8.14 -8.43 -10.37
N VAL A 311 -8.00 -9.71 -10.03
CA VAL A 311 -7.57 -10.15 -8.70
C VAL A 311 -6.51 -11.24 -8.80
N LEU A 312 -5.65 -11.32 -7.78
CA LEU A 312 -4.71 -12.40 -7.58
C LEU A 312 -5.31 -13.42 -6.61
N VAL A 313 -5.32 -14.67 -7.01
CA VAL A 313 -5.84 -15.78 -6.19
C VAL A 313 -4.68 -16.71 -5.85
N ARG A 314 -4.38 -16.84 -4.56
CA ARG A 314 -3.29 -17.68 -4.09
C ARG A 314 -3.60 -19.16 -4.24
N ASN A 315 -2.65 -19.93 -4.76
CA ASN A 315 -2.69 -21.39 -4.68
C ASN A 315 -2.66 -21.86 -3.21
N LYS A 316 -3.45 -22.87 -2.88
CA LYS A 316 -3.59 -23.40 -1.52
C LYS A 316 -2.56 -24.47 -1.16
N SER A 317 -1.78 -24.95 -2.11
CA SER A 317 -0.86 -26.08 -1.92
C SER A 317 0.50 -25.84 -2.59
N GLY A 318 1.59 -26.23 -1.89
CA GLY A 318 2.94 -26.23 -2.45
C GLY A 318 3.68 -24.90 -2.37
N GLU A 319 4.58 -24.69 -3.33
CA GLU A 319 5.31 -23.42 -3.47
C GLU A 319 4.38 -22.26 -3.77
N TYR A 320 4.83 -21.06 -3.43
CA TYR A 320 4.04 -19.86 -3.69
C TYR A 320 3.76 -19.69 -5.19
N TYR A 321 2.49 -19.59 -5.52
CA TYR A 321 2.02 -19.22 -6.84
C TYR A 321 0.67 -18.51 -6.71
N SER A 322 0.46 -17.48 -7.53
CA SER A 322 -0.81 -16.80 -7.66
C SER A 322 -1.35 -16.92 -9.09
N GLU A 323 -2.65 -17.10 -9.21
CA GLU A 323 -3.37 -17.08 -10.46
C GLU A 323 -4.11 -15.74 -10.60
N THR A 324 -4.35 -15.31 -11.82
CA THR A 324 -5.20 -14.16 -12.11
C THR A 324 -6.64 -14.60 -12.31
N SER A 325 -7.57 -13.82 -11.77
CA SER A 325 -9.00 -14.01 -11.96
C SER A 325 -9.70 -12.65 -12.10
N ILE A 326 -10.99 -12.66 -12.33
CA ILE A 326 -11.81 -11.46 -12.42
C ILE A 326 -13.03 -11.59 -11.52
N VAL A 327 -13.37 -10.52 -10.81
CA VAL A 327 -14.57 -10.40 -9.97
C VAL A 327 -15.37 -9.18 -10.38
N ASP A 328 -16.64 -9.12 -9.97
CA ASP A 328 -17.48 -7.94 -10.22
C ASP A 328 -16.87 -6.69 -9.55
N LEU A 329 -16.88 -5.54 -10.23
CA LEU A 329 -16.38 -4.27 -9.71
C LEU A 329 -16.99 -3.89 -8.35
N LYS A 330 -18.29 -4.16 -8.15
CA LYS A 330 -19.01 -3.87 -6.89
C LYS A 330 -18.46 -4.65 -5.67
N GLU A 331 -17.76 -5.77 -5.90
CA GLU A 331 -17.21 -6.56 -4.78
C GLU A 331 -15.93 -5.93 -4.23
N VAL A 332 -15.27 -5.05 -5.00
CA VAL A 332 -14.04 -4.35 -4.60
C VAL A 332 -14.29 -2.88 -4.31
N ALA A 333 -15.12 -2.22 -5.12
CA ALA A 333 -15.39 -0.78 -5.03
C ALA A 333 -15.91 -0.34 -3.65
N GLY A 334 -15.27 0.67 -3.06
CA GLY A 334 -15.67 1.25 -1.77
C GLY A 334 -15.49 0.34 -0.56
N LYS A 335 -14.77 -0.78 -0.70
CA LYS A 335 -14.53 -1.75 0.38
C LYS A 335 -13.04 -1.81 0.71
N THR A 336 -12.71 -2.05 1.98
CA THR A 336 -11.33 -2.12 2.47
C THR A 336 -11.05 -3.48 3.10
N LYS A 337 -9.97 -4.14 2.68
CA LYS A 337 -9.46 -5.37 3.29
C LYS A 337 -8.58 -5.02 4.48
N ILE A 338 -9.04 -5.30 5.67
CA ILE A 338 -8.25 -5.21 6.90
C ILE A 338 -7.44 -6.49 7.12
N MET A 339 -6.42 -6.42 7.97
CA MET A 339 -5.63 -7.59 8.32
C MET A 339 -6.46 -8.55 9.19
N PRO A 340 -6.56 -9.84 8.80
CA PRO A 340 -7.31 -10.83 9.57
C PRO A 340 -6.72 -11.09 10.95
N ASP A 341 -7.57 -11.31 11.96
CA ASP A 341 -7.19 -11.63 13.34
C ASP A 341 -6.21 -12.82 13.46
N LYS A 342 -6.27 -13.79 12.55
CA LYS A 342 -5.32 -14.94 12.50
C LYS A 342 -3.85 -14.52 12.34
N PHE A 343 -3.59 -13.30 11.87
CA PHE A 343 -2.25 -12.74 11.68
C PHE A 343 -1.76 -11.97 12.91
N LEU A 344 -2.63 -11.77 13.89
CA LEU A 344 -2.32 -11.16 15.17
C LEU A 344 -2.19 -12.24 16.24
N ASP A 345 -1.29 -12.07 17.19
CA ASP A 345 -1.23 -12.96 18.34
C ASP A 345 -2.48 -12.83 19.23
N LYS A 346 -2.64 -13.75 20.22
CA LYS A 346 -3.82 -13.76 21.09
C LYS A 346 -3.99 -12.48 21.91
N ASN A 347 -2.87 -11.84 22.26
CA ASN A 347 -2.86 -10.57 22.98
C ASN A 347 -2.96 -9.38 22.02
N LYS A 348 -2.91 -9.65 20.72
CA LYS A 348 -2.90 -8.65 19.65
C LYS A 348 -1.75 -7.64 19.76
N GLU A 349 -0.69 -7.98 20.42
CA GLU A 349 0.49 -7.13 20.64
C GLU A 349 1.61 -7.43 19.63
N ASN A 350 1.48 -8.54 18.90
CA ASN A 350 2.51 -9.00 17.96
C ASN A 350 1.90 -9.67 16.73
N ILE A 351 2.76 -10.01 15.78
CA ILE A 351 2.39 -10.63 14.50
C ILE A 351 2.67 -12.13 14.57
N THR A 352 1.71 -12.93 14.09
CA THR A 352 1.87 -14.40 14.05
C THR A 352 2.81 -14.84 12.95
N THR A 353 3.37 -16.06 13.10
CA THR A 353 4.15 -16.72 12.04
C THR A 353 3.37 -16.85 10.72
N SER A 354 2.04 -16.95 10.78
CA SER A 354 1.20 -16.99 9.57
C SER A 354 1.24 -15.68 8.80
N SER A 355 1.29 -14.53 9.48
CA SER A 355 1.47 -13.22 8.83
C SER A 355 2.86 -13.10 8.20
N VAL A 356 3.89 -13.51 8.93
CA VAL A 356 5.27 -13.54 8.40
C VAL A 356 5.34 -14.37 7.13
N SER A 357 4.82 -15.59 7.14
CA SER A 357 4.79 -16.48 5.98
C SER A 357 3.95 -15.89 4.82
N TYR A 358 2.83 -15.25 5.13
CA TYR A 358 2.00 -14.59 4.12
C TYR A 358 2.77 -13.51 3.36
N THR A 359 3.51 -12.66 4.04
CA THR A 359 4.23 -11.52 3.45
C THR A 359 5.57 -11.95 2.87
N HIS A 360 6.28 -12.86 3.52
CA HIS A 360 7.64 -13.27 3.17
C HIS A 360 7.75 -13.78 1.73
N LEU A 361 6.80 -14.62 1.31
CA LEU A 361 6.79 -15.21 -0.03
C LEU A 361 6.63 -14.19 -1.17
N ARG A 362 6.23 -12.96 -0.87
CA ARG A 362 6.03 -11.86 -1.82
C ARG A 362 7.15 -10.82 -1.77
N ALA A 363 7.70 -10.62 -0.60
CA ALA A 363 8.75 -9.65 -0.38
C ALA A 363 10.14 -10.19 -0.75
N HIS A 364 10.34 -11.50 -0.60
CA HIS A 364 11.63 -12.16 -0.80
C HIS A 364 11.50 -13.37 -1.71
N GLU A 365 12.36 -13.42 -2.69
CA GLU A 365 12.46 -14.54 -3.61
C GLU A 365 13.05 -15.78 -2.95
N THR A 366 13.90 -15.59 -1.94
CA THR A 366 14.40 -16.69 -1.11
C THR A 366 14.74 -16.22 0.30
N ARG A 367 14.41 -17.07 1.30
CA ARG A 367 14.89 -16.94 2.69
C ARG A 367 16.43 -16.89 2.79
N HIS A 368 17.11 -17.33 1.73
CA HIS A 368 18.58 -17.37 1.63
C HIS A 368 19.22 -15.99 1.55
N ASP A 369 18.61 -15.03 0.87
CA ASP A 369 19.25 -13.71 0.64
C ASP A 369 19.38 -12.87 1.91
N LEU A 370 18.42 -12.99 2.83
CA LEU A 370 18.50 -12.33 4.14
C LEU A 370 19.42 -13.08 5.13
N VAL A 371 19.44 -14.41 5.08
CA VAL A 371 20.26 -15.24 6.00
C VAL A 371 21.72 -15.29 5.55
N CYS A 372 22.01 -15.30 4.23
CA CYS A 372 23.38 -15.35 3.73
C CYS A 372 24.18 -14.07 4.02
N ARG A 373 23.58 -12.88 4.06
CA ARG A 373 24.27 -11.67 4.48
C ARG A 373 24.72 -11.71 5.94
N LEU A 374 23.90 -12.27 6.82
CA LEU A 374 24.23 -12.43 8.25
C LEU A 374 25.28 -13.51 8.54
N LEU A 375 25.48 -14.48 7.61
CA LEU A 375 26.49 -15.52 7.76
C LEU A 375 27.86 -15.16 7.17
N LEU A 376 27.93 -14.13 6.33
CA LEU A 376 29.20 -13.63 5.77
C LEU A 376 29.91 -12.60 6.67
N GLU A 377 29.25 -12.14 7.72
CA GLU A 377 29.81 -11.18 8.71
C GLU A 377 30.26 -11.86 10.03
N LYS A 378 30.52 -13.18 10.02
CA LYS A 378 31.13 -13.91 11.15
C LYS A 378 32.55 -14.29 10.86
#